data_7ad4e75637fa57ff4fa7e2cf6910df99
#
_entry.id   7ad4e75637fa57ff4fa7e2cf6910df99
#
_cell.length_a   1.000
_cell.length_b   1.000
_cell.length_c   1.000
_cell.angle_alpha   90.00
_cell.angle_beta   90.00
_cell.angle_gamma   90.00
#
_symmetry.space_group_name_H-M   'P 1'
#
loop_
_entity.id
_entity.type
_entity.pdbx_description
1 polymer ?
#
loop_
_entity_poly.entity_id
_entity_poly.type
_entity_poly.pdbx_seq_one_letter_code
_entity_poly.pdbx_strand_id
1 'polypeptide(L)'
;MTMGATMQGVVIAHGPMASAMVDAVRRITGGHADALTAVSNDGMSPEELCRELDDLLGEHPGVIFTDLAAGSCGLAAMSTCRDRELRAVLAGVNLPMLLEFVFHRDLPLDELVQRVEEKGRASIVQPAPRA
;
A
#
# COMPACT_ATOMS: atom_id res chain seq x y z
N MET A 1 -10.23 26.94 -1.52
CA MET A 1 -9.94 25.84 -0.64
C MET A 1 -9.30 24.71 -1.40
N THR A 2 -8.30 24.21 -0.85
CA THR A 2 -7.70 23.04 -1.46
C THR A 2 -8.48 21.81 -1.05
N MET A 3 -8.63 20.94 -1.98
CA MET A 3 -9.22 19.64 -1.70
C MET A 3 -8.26 18.82 -0.88
N GLY A 4 -7.34 19.16 -0.28
CA GLY A 4 -6.38 18.29 0.32
C GLY A 4 -5.75 17.39 -0.73
N ALA A 5 -4.52 17.03 -0.55
CA ALA A 5 -3.84 16.11 -1.45
C ALA A 5 -4.55 14.76 -1.39
N THR A 6 -4.76 14.18 -2.56
CA THR A 6 -5.37 12.86 -2.66
C THR A 6 -4.40 11.81 -2.13
N MET A 7 -4.88 10.97 -1.24
CA MET A 7 -4.08 9.89 -0.68
C MET A 7 -3.69 8.90 -1.76
N GLN A 8 -2.41 8.61 -1.86
CA GLN A 8 -1.87 7.67 -2.84
C GLN A 8 -1.42 6.39 -2.14
N GLY A 9 -1.58 5.26 -2.83
CA GLY A 9 -1.10 3.98 -2.34
C GLY A 9 -0.13 3.36 -3.32
N VAL A 10 0.97 2.85 -2.83
CA VAL A 10 1.93 2.11 -3.65
C VAL A 10 2.08 0.73 -3.05
N VAL A 11 1.91 -0.29 -3.88
CA VAL A 11 2.18 -1.67 -3.47
C VAL A 11 3.52 -2.06 -4.08
N ILE A 12 4.50 -2.32 -3.25
CA ILE A 12 5.83 -2.74 -3.68
C ILE A 12 6.11 -4.15 -3.17
N ALA A 13 6.41 -5.06 -4.07
CA ALA A 13 6.52 -6.46 -3.72
C ALA A 13 7.46 -7.19 -4.67
N HIS A 14 7.80 -8.41 -4.31
CA HIS A 14 8.68 -9.26 -5.10
C HIS A 14 7.93 -9.86 -6.30
N GLY A 15 8.61 -9.90 -7.44
CA GLY A 15 8.05 -10.50 -8.65
C GLY A 15 6.77 -9.83 -9.12
N PRO A 16 5.78 -10.58 -9.59
CA PRO A 16 4.54 -10.03 -10.12
C PRO A 16 3.46 -9.79 -9.06
N MET A 17 3.78 -9.94 -7.79
CA MET A 17 2.78 -9.90 -6.73
C MET A 17 2.04 -8.57 -6.63
N ALA A 18 2.77 -7.46 -6.70
CA ALA A 18 2.14 -6.14 -6.58
C ALA A 18 1.12 -5.89 -7.69
N SER A 19 1.50 -6.17 -8.93
CA SER A 19 0.60 -6.02 -10.08
C SER A 19 -0.63 -6.90 -9.95
N ALA A 20 -0.44 -8.13 -9.51
CA ALA A 20 -1.55 -9.07 -9.35
C ALA A 20 -2.51 -8.62 -8.25
N MET A 21 -1.98 -8.09 -7.15
CA MET A 21 -2.81 -7.57 -6.07
C MET A 21 -3.62 -6.36 -6.50
N VAL A 22 -3.00 -5.43 -7.19
CA VAL A 22 -3.69 -4.24 -7.70
C VAL A 22 -4.78 -4.64 -8.69
N ASP A 23 -4.48 -5.60 -9.56
CA ASP A 23 -5.46 -6.11 -10.50
C ASP A 23 -6.65 -6.78 -9.79
N ALA A 24 -6.37 -7.53 -8.72
CA ALA A 24 -7.41 -8.16 -7.92
C ALA A 24 -8.33 -7.10 -7.30
N VAL A 25 -7.76 -6.02 -6.77
CA VAL A 25 -8.56 -4.92 -6.22
C VAL A 25 -9.46 -4.31 -7.29
N ARG A 26 -8.92 -4.11 -8.49
CA ARG A 26 -9.69 -3.54 -9.60
C ARG A 26 -10.89 -4.43 -9.94
N ARG A 27 -10.68 -5.73 -9.99
CA ARG A 27 -11.74 -6.68 -10.32
C ARG A 27 -12.79 -6.76 -9.24
N ILE A 28 -12.38 -6.74 -7.97
CA ILE A 28 -13.30 -6.83 -6.84
C ILE A 28 -14.14 -5.56 -6.71
N THR A 29 -13.53 -4.41 -6.94
CA THR A 29 -14.20 -3.12 -6.71
C THR A 29 -14.89 -2.54 -7.94
N GLY A 30 -14.77 -3.20 -9.06
CA GLY A 30 -15.37 -2.70 -10.30
C GLY A 30 -14.66 -1.49 -10.87
N GLY A 31 -13.35 -1.36 -10.60
CA GLY A 31 -12.54 -0.29 -11.16
C GLY A 31 -11.96 0.71 -10.17
N HIS A 32 -12.16 0.50 -8.86
CA HIS A 32 -11.71 1.46 -7.86
C HIS A 32 -10.25 1.26 -7.43
N ALA A 33 -9.35 0.96 -8.37
CA ALA A 33 -7.94 0.75 -8.05
C ALA A 33 -7.02 1.88 -8.52
N ASP A 34 -7.57 3.00 -8.97
CA ASP A 34 -6.78 4.12 -9.49
C ASP A 34 -5.87 4.74 -8.43
N ALA A 35 -6.20 4.53 -7.16
CA ALA A 35 -5.40 5.02 -6.05
C ALA A 35 -4.13 4.21 -5.81
N LEU A 36 -4.02 3.03 -6.43
CA LEU A 36 -2.93 2.10 -6.18
C LEU A 36 -2.01 2.00 -7.39
N THR A 37 -0.73 2.04 -7.13
CA THR A 37 0.31 1.81 -8.14
C THR A 37 1.15 0.62 -7.71
N ALA A 38 1.43 -0.27 -8.64
CA ALA A 38 2.23 -1.46 -8.36
C ALA A 38 3.67 -1.25 -8.76
N VAL A 39 4.59 -1.67 -7.90
CA VAL A 39 6.03 -1.63 -8.17
C VAL A 39 6.62 -3.00 -7.87
N SER A 40 7.39 -3.53 -8.81
CA SER A 40 8.12 -4.78 -8.61
C SER A 40 9.58 -4.48 -8.29
N ASN A 41 10.20 -5.33 -7.49
CA ASN A 41 11.63 -5.23 -7.22
C ASN A 41 12.49 -5.76 -8.37
N ASP A 42 11.89 -6.40 -9.36
CA ASP A 42 12.63 -7.07 -10.44
C ASP A 42 13.51 -6.09 -11.21
N GLY A 43 14.81 -6.41 -11.27
CA GLY A 43 15.75 -5.61 -12.04
C GLY A 43 16.10 -4.26 -11.43
N MET A 44 15.70 -3.99 -10.19
CA MET A 44 15.93 -2.69 -9.56
C MET A 44 16.81 -2.80 -8.32
N SER A 45 17.75 -1.88 -8.20
CA SER A 45 18.54 -1.73 -6.99
C SER A 45 17.71 -1.07 -5.89
N PRO A 46 18.13 -1.17 -4.62
CA PRO A 46 17.43 -0.45 -3.54
C PRO A 46 17.33 1.05 -3.79
N GLU A 47 18.38 1.66 -4.36
CA GLU A 47 18.37 3.09 -4.67
C GLU A 47 17.35 3.43 -5.75
N GLU A 48 17.25 2.57 -6.77
CA GLU A 48 16.26 2.75 -7.83
C GLU A 48 14.85 2.62 -7.30
N LEU A 49 14.62 1.67 -6.40
CA LEU A 49 13.31 1.49 -5.76
C LEU A 49 12.94 2.73 -4.94
N CYS A 50 13.88 3.28 -4.17
CA CYS A 50 13.64 4.49 -3.40
C CYS A 50 13.24 5.66 -4.30
N ARG A 51 13.94 5.83 -5.42
CA ARG A 51 13.62 6.90 -6.35
C ARG A 51 12.25 6.71 -6.99
N GLU A 52 11.92 5.46 -7.35
CA GLU A 52 10.61 5.17 -7.91
C GLU A 52 9.49 5.52 -6.93
N LEU A 53 9.65 5.15 -5.66
CA LEU A 53 8.66 5.47 -4.63
C LEU A 53 8.54 6.98 -4.44
N ASP A 54 9.66 7.69 -4.40
CA ASP A 54 9.63 9.15 -4.27
C ASP A 54 8.94 9.81 -5.45
N ASP A 55 9.21 9.33 -6.66
CA ASP A 55 8.59 9.87 -7.86
C ASP A 55 7.08 9.64 -7.87
N LEU A 56 6.66 8.44 -7.47
CA LEU A 56 5.24 8.09 -7.46
C LEU A 56 4.44 8.86 -6.41
N LEU A 57 5.02 9.07 -5.24
CA LEU A 57 4.33 9.74 -4.14
C LEU A 57 4.43 11.25 -4.23
N GLY A 58 5.58 11.76 -4.68
CA GLY A 58 5.79 13.20 -4.77
C GLY A 58 5.54 13.88 -3.43
N GLU A 59 4.71 14.89 -3.43
CA GLU A 59 4.32 15.62 -2.21
C GLU A 59 2.95 15.20 -1.69
N HIS A 60 2.35 14.16 -2.25
CA HIS A 60 1.07 13.64 -1.79
C HIS A 60 1.24 12.79 -0.56
N PRO A 61 0.28 12.84 0.36
CA PRO A 61 0.27 11.85 1.44
C PRO A 61 0.05 10.47 0.84
N GLY A 62 0.68 9.47 1.42
CA GLY A 62 0.60 8.15 0.85
C GLY A 62 0.93 7.04 1.81
N VAL A 63 0.47 5.85 1.45
CA VAL A 63 0.76 4.62 2.16
C VAL A 63 1.54 3.70 1.23
N ILE A 64 2.65 3.18 1.70
CA ILE A 64 3.45 2.21 0.98
C ILE A 64 3.19 0.85 1.60
N PHE A 65 2.65 -0.06 0.80
CA PHE A 65 2.36 -1.42 1.22
C PHE A 65 3.47 -2.33 0.71
N THR A 66 4.09 -3.10 1.59
CA THR A 66 5.11 -4.06 1.18
C THR A 66 4.66 -5.49 1.52
N ASP A 67 5.19 -6.45 0.78
CA ASP A 67 4.93 -7.86 1.08
C ASP A 67 5.65 -8.31 2.34
N LEU A 68 6.87 -7.83 2.55
CA LEU A 68 7.69 -8.19 3.71
C LEU A 68 8.26 -6.93 4.35
N ALA A 69 8.42 -6.95 5.67
CA ALA A 69 9.08 -5.85 6.38
C ALA A 69 10.58 -5.83 6.09
N ALA A 70 11.18 -6.98 5.82
CA ALA A 70 12.59 -7.12 5.49
C ALA A 70 12.76 -7.24 3.98
N GLY A 71 14.01 -7.22 3.52
CA GLY A 71 14.33 -7.34 2.10
C GLY A 71 14.34 -6.01 1.39
N SER A 72 14.57 -6.04 0.08
CA SER A 72 14.77 -4.81 -0.70
C SER A 72 13.55 -3.91 -0.73
N CYS A 73 12.37 -4.50 -0.82
CA CYS A 73 11.13 -3.72 -0.87
C CYS A 73 10.86 -3.02 0.46
N GLY A 74 11.02 -3.73 1.57
CA GLY A 74 10.82 -3.16 2.90
C GLY A 74 11.81 -2.07 3.22
N LEU A 75 13.08 -2.29 2.89
CA LEU A 75 14.13 -1.31 3.13
C LEU A 75 13.91 -0.06 2.29
N ALA A 76 13.54 -0.21 1.01
CA ALA A 76 13.27 0.93 0.16
C ALA A 76 12.09 1.75 0.68
N ALA A 77 11.01 1.07 1.10
CA ALA A 77 9.84 1.74 1.65
C ALA A 77 10.19 2.54 2.90
N MET A 78 10.92 1.93 3.83
CA MET A 78 11.33 2.60 5.05
C MET A 78 12.24 3.79 4.77
N SER A 79 13.13 3.68 3.78
CA SER A 79 14.07 4.76 3.45
C SER A 79 13.35 5.97 2.88
N THR A 80 12.20 5.79 2.22
CA THR A 80 11.46 6.92 1.67
C THR A 80 10.48 7.52 2.67
N CYS A 81 10.26 6.87 3.80
CA CYS A 81 9.31 7.33 4.80
C CYS A 81 9.98 8.31 5.78
N ARG A 82 10.58 9.37 5.24
CA ARG A 82 11.28 10.38 6.05
C ARG A 82 10.32 11.31 6.74
N ASP A 83 9.22 11.62 6.09
CA ASP A 83 8.20 12.51 6.62
C ASP A 83 7.02 11.66 7.08
N ARG A 84 6.96 11.41 8.37
CA ARG A 84 5.91 10.57 8.95
C ARG A 84 4.53 11.22 8.93
N GLU A 85 4.48 12.50 8.66
CA GLU A 85 3.20 13.18 8.53
C GLU A 85 2.60 12.95 7.15
N LEU A 86 3.45 12.67 6.15
CA LEU A 86 3.01 12.47 4.78
C LEU A 86 2.98 11.01 4.34
N ARG A 87 3.82 10.17 4.91
CA ARG A 87 3.98 8.80 4.42
C ARG A 87 3.98 7.79 5.56
N ALA A 88 3.38 6.65 5.29
CA ALA A 88 3.39 5.52 6.21
C ALA A 88 3.71 4.25 5.43
N VAL A 89 4.30 3.28 6.11
CA VAL A 89 4.59 1.97 5.54
C VAL A 89 3.82 0.91 6.31
N LEU A 90 3.15 0.03 5.58
CA LEU A 90 2.51 -1.14 6.14
C LEU A 90 3.07 -2.37 5.45
N ALA A 91 3.75 -3.22 6.22
CA ALA A 91 4.35 -4.46 5.73
C ALA A 91 3.42 -5.64 6.00
N GLY A 92 3.58 -6.70 5.21
CA GLY A 92 2.69 -7.86 5.32
C GLY A 92 1.35 -7.61 4.66
N VAL A 93 1.37 -6.92 3.53
CA VAL A 93 0.14 -6.51 2.84
C VAL A 93 -0.74 -7.71 2.48
N ASN A 94 -2.03 -7.56 2.67
CA ASN A 94 -3.02 -8.52 2.20
C ASN A 94 -4.15 -7.78 1.50
N LEU A 95 -5.00 -8.52 0.81
CA LEU A 95 -6.05 -7.93 -0.01
C LEU A 95 -7.05 -7.10 0.79
N PRO A 96 -7.53 -7.55 1.95
CA PRO A 96 -8.43 -6.72 2.76
C PRO A 96 -7.86 -5.35 3.12
N MET A 97 -6.55 -5.25 3.33
CA MET A 97 -5.90 -3.96 3.58
C MET A 97 -6.06 -3.01 2.41
N LEU A 98 -5.84 -3.51 1.21
CA LEU A 98 -5.94 -2.69 0.01
C LEU A 98 -7.39 -2.26 -0.25
N LEU A 99 -8.34 -3.15 0.00
CA LEU A 99 -9.75 -2.81 -0.14
C LEU A 99 -10.16 -1.72 0.86
N GLU A 100 -9.71 -1.85 2.11
CA GLU A 100 -10.00 -0.85 3.14
C GLU A 100 -9.40 0.49 2.74
N PHE A 101 -8.17 0.49 2.21
CA PHE A 101 -7.49 1.69 1.78
C PHE A 101 -8.28 2.43 0.69
N VAL A 102 -8.67 1.72 -0.37
CA VAL A 102 -9.28 2.39 -1.52
C VAL A 102 -10.64 2.99 -1.19
N PHE A 103 -11.35 2.45 -0.21
CA PHE A 103 -12.66 2.97 0.18
C PHE A 103 -12.62 4.01 1.28
N HIS A 104 -11.45 4.31 1.87
CA HIS A 104 -11.34 5.24 2.99
C HIS A 104 -10.21 6.27 2.81
N ARG A 105 -9.88 6.58 1.57
CA ARG A 105 -8.77 7.49 1.23
C ARG A 105 -8.98 8.92 1.69
N ASP A 106 -10.18 9.28 2.05
CA ASP A 106 -10.51 10.62 2.53
C ASP A 106 -10.18 10.83 4.01
N LEU A 107 -9.83 9.77 4.72
CA LEU A 107 -9.43 9.87 6.12
C LEU A 107 -8.03 10.46 6.24
N PRO A 108 -7.73 11.14 7.36
CA PRO A 108 -6.35 11.54 7.66
C PRO A 108 -5.43 10.32 7.70
N LEU A 109 -4.17 10.53 7.37
CA LEU A 109 -3.21 9.42 7.22
C LEU A 109 -3.16 8.53 8.46
N ASP A 110 -3.08 9.12 9.66
CA ASP A 110 -3.00 8.35 10.91
C ASP A 110 -4.20 7.44 11.11
N GLU A 111 -5.39 7.97 10.87
CA GLU A 111 -6.62 7.19 11.01
C GLU A 111 -6.70 6.10 9.96
N LEU A 112 -6.33 6.43 8.73
CA LEU A 112 -6.35 5.48 7.62
C LEU A 112 -5.40 4.31 7.89
N VAL A 113 -4.19 4.61 8.31
CA VAL A 113 -3.18 3.57 8.59
C VAL A 113 -3.64 2.66 9.70
N GLN A 114 -4.17 3.20 10.78
CA GLN A 114 -4.66 2.41 11.89
C GLN A 114 -5.81 1.50 11.43
N ARG A 115 -6.73 2.05 10.68
CA ARG A 115 -7.89 1.31 10.18
C ARG A 115 -7.49 0.18 9.24
N VAL A 116 -6.55 0.46 8.35
CA VAL A 116 -6.06 -0.53 7.38
C VAL A 116 -5.32 -1.65 8.10
N GLU A 117 -4.47 -1.30 9.06
CA GLU A 117 -3.74 -2.31 9.83
C GLU A 117 -4.71 -3.21 10.60
N GLU A 118 -5.69 -2.63 11.29
CA GLU A 118 -6.69 -3.39 12.03
C GLU A 118 -7.46 -4.33 11.11
N LYS A 119 -7.84 -3.84 9.93
CA LYS A 119 -8.56 -4.65 8.95
C LYS A 119 -7.71 -5.82 8.46
N GLY A 120 -6.44 -5.57 8.19
CA GLY A 120 -5.54 -6.62 7.74
C GLY A 120 -5.38 -7.73 8.79
N ARG A 121 -5.17 -7.34 10.03
CA ARG A 121 -5.02 -8.30 11.13
C ARG A 121 -6.31 -9.10 11.35
N ALA A 122 -7.44 -8.41 11.36
CA ALA A 122 -8.73 -9.04 11.61
C ALA A 122 -9.16 -9.97 10.47
N SER A 123 -8.59 -9.83 9.31
CA SER A 123 -8.95 -10.63 8.14
C SER A 123 -8.25 -11.99 8.10
N ILE A 124 -7.29 -12.22 8.98
CA ILE A 124 -6.63 -13.52 9.11
C ILE A 124 -7.52 -14.35 10.03
N VAL A 125 -8.33 -15.20 9.43
CA VAL A 125 -9.35 -15.95 10.17
C VAL A 125 -9.30 -17.41 9.75
N GLN A 126 -9.76 -18.26 10.65
CA GLN A 126 -10.02 -19.66 10.35
C GLN A 126 -11.53 -19.82 10.31
N PRO A 127 -12.15 -19.80 9.11
CA PRO A 127 -13.61 -19.87 9.05
C PRO A 127 -14.10 -21.19 9.62
N ALA A 128 -15.18 -21.12 10.39
CA ALA A 128 -15.79 -22.33 10.91
C ALA A 128 -16.47 -23.09 9.77
N PRO A 129 -16.35 -24.43 9.74
CA PRO A 129 -17.06 -25.20 8.74
C PRO A 129 -18.55 -25.04 8.93
N ARG A 130 -19.28 -25.07 7.82
CA ARG A 130 -20.73 -25.04 7.90
C ARG A 130 -21.27 -26.37 8.45
N ALA A 131 -22.26 -26.25 9.26
CA ALA A 131 -22.96 -27.40 9.78
C ALA A 131 -23.71 -28.14 8.68
#